data_0e5a3b345b9f220d494290a82d9d9e79
#
_entry.id   0e5a3b345b9f220d494290a82d9d9e79
#
_cell.length_a   1.000
_cell.length_b   1.000
_cell.length_c   1.000
_cell.angle_alpha   90.00
_cell.angle_beta   90.00
_cell.angle_gamma   90.00
#
_symmetry.space_group_name_H-M   'P 1'
#
loop_
_entity.id
_entity.type
_entity.pdbx_description
1 polymer ?
#
loop_
_entity_poly.entity_id
_entity_poly.type
_entity_poly.pdbx_seq_one_letter_code
_entity_poly.pdbx_strand_id
1 'polypeptide(L)'
;MQKRMLPLIAGIALVVSACSAAAGVTPGDAPEPITFDDLAAEIAASGRPTIVNAWASWCLPCRSEAPLLATASTTRTNIDFIALNIRDNPGEAAAFIGEYYTEAQMIHYADRSGTVPVDMGGGRGVPITFFYDADAVLIHIHRGIIDEPSLALYLDEIQR
;
A
#
# COMPACT_ATOMS: atom_id res chain seq x y z
N MET A 1 55.12 -42.43 -22.79
CA MET A 1 54.04 -42.39 -21.80
C MET A 1 53.70 -40.92 -21.57
N GLN A 2 52.63 -40.42 -22.19
CA GLN A 2 52.27 -39.00 -22.22
C GLN A 2 51.00 -38.83 -21.39
N LYS A 3 51.14 -38.23 -20.19
CA LYS A 3 50.03 -37.92 -19.28
C LYS A 3 49.30 -36.70 -19.81
N ARG A 4 48.06 -36.88 -20.27
CA ARG A 4 47.14 -35.78 -20.61
C ARG A 4 46.51 -35.25 -19.33
N MET A 5 46.82 -33.98 -18.97
CA MET A 5 46.15 -33.23 -17.95
C MET A 5 44.88 -32.62 -18.55
N LEU A 6 43.70 -32.98 -18.02
CA LEU A 6 42.43 -32.30 -18.29
C LEU A 6 42.33 -31.02 -17.42
N PRO A 7 41.93 -29.88 -17.97
CA PRO A 7 41.61 -28.71 -17.13
C PRO A 7 40.20 -28.84 -16.53
N LEU A 8 40.11 -28.64 -15.22
CA LEU A 8 38.88 -28.56 -14.44
C LEU A 8 38.29 -27.16 -14.68
N ILE A 9 37.19 -27.08 -15.44
CA ILE A 9 36.44 -25.82 -15.60
C ILE A 9 35.51 -25.68 -14.40
N ALA A 10 35.88 -24.80 -13.47
CA ALA A 10 35.02 -24.40 -12.37
C ALA A 10 33.94 -23.43 -12.89
N GLY A 11 32.72 -23.93 -13.01
CA GLY A 11 31.56 -23.11 -13.34
C GLY A 11 31.17 -22.23 -12.14
N ILE A 12 31.33 -20.92 -12.24
CA ILE A 12 30.82 -19.94 -11.30
C ILE A 12 29.33 -19.76 -11.61
N ALA A 13 28.47 -20.30 -10.75
CA ALA A 13 27.02 -20.01 -10.78
C ALA A 13 26.78 -18.59 -10.23
N LEU A 14 26.43 -17.67 -11.12
CA LEU A 14 25.99 -16.33 -10.74
C LEU A 14 24.57 -16.44 -10.18
N VAL A 15 24.41 -16.36 -8.86
CA VAL A 15 23.11 -16.22 -8.21
C VAL A 15 22.69 -14.75 -8.38
N VAL A 16 21.82 -14.49 -9.36
CA VAL A 16 21.17 -13.19 -9.51
C VAL A 16 20.08 -13.11 -8.44
N SER A 17 20.39 -12.47 -7.32
CA SER A 17 19.40 -12.09 -6.31
C SER A 17 18.54 -10.96 -6.90
N ALA A 18 17.35 -11.30 -7.39
CA ALA A 18 16.36 -10.31 -7.78
C ALA A 18 15.80 -9.67 -6.50
N CYS A 19 16.37 -8.54 -6.08
CA CYS A 19 15.69 -7.63 -5.17
C CYS A 19 14.48 -7.06 -5.92
N SER A 20 13.27 -7.58 -5.64
CA SER A 20 12.03 -6.87 -5.97
C SER A 20 12.00 -5.60 -5.12
N ALA A 21 12.50 -4.51 -5.65
CA ALA A 21 12.18 -3.19 -5.12
C ALA A 21 10.69 -2.96 -5.40
N ALA A 22 9.88 -2.77 -4.36
CA ALA A 22 8.55 -2.23 -4.50
C ALA A 22 8.68 -0.94 -5.32
N ALA A 23 8.11 -0.93 -6.52
CA ALA A 23 8.14 0.24 -7.39
C ALA A 23 7.23 1.28 -6.76
N GLY A 24 7.80 2.21 -6.00
CA GLY A 24 7.07 3.38 -5.54
C GLY A 24 6.53 4.13 -6.75
N VAL A 25 5.22 4.40 -6.78
CA VAL A 25 4.59 5.22 -7.82
C VAL A 25 5.18 6.61 -7.75
N THR A 26 5.76 7.09 -8.85
CA THR A 26 6.29 8.45 -8.95
C THR A 26 5.13 9.45 -8.85
N PRO A 27 5.28 10.60 -8.15
CA PRO A 27 4.27 11.64 -8.15
C PRO A 27 3.87 12.03 -9.58
N GLY A 28 2.59 11.86 -9.93
CA GLY A 28 2.06 12.09 -11.28
C GLY A 28 1.78 10.84 -12.11
N ASP A 29 2.18 9.64 -11.65
CA ASP A 29 1.77 8.39 -12.27
C ASP A 29 0.41 7.93 -11.74
N ALA A 30 -0.39 7.33 -12.61
CA ALA A 30 -1.65 6.72 -12.19
C ALA A 30 -1.37 5.48 -11.33
N PRO A 31 -2.17 5.24 -10.25
CA PRO A 31 -1.97 4.07 -9.41
C PRO A 31 -2.21 2.77 -10.18
N GLU A 32 -1.38 1.76 -9.88
CA GLU A 32 -1.44 0.46 -10.53
C GLU A 32 -2.67 -0.35 -10.07
N PRO A 33 -3.31 -1.10 -10.97
CA PRO A 33 -4.44 -1.96 -10.60
C PRO A 33 -4.04 -3.05 -9.62
N ILE A 34 -4.92 -3.31 -8.63
CA ILE A 34 -4.75 -4.42 -7.68
C ILE A 34 -6.07 -5.18 -7.49
N THR A 35 -5.98 -6.49 -7.24
CA THR A 35 -7.10 -7.33 -6.80
C THR A 35 -7.13 -7.45 -5.28
N PHE A 36 -8.25 -7.94 -4.72
CA PHE A 36 -8.32 -8.23 -3.29
C PHE A 36 -7.31 -9.29 -2.86
N ASP A 37 -7.14 -10.36 -3.64
CA ASP A 37 -6.22 -11.45 -3.30
C ASP A 37 -4.75 -10.98 -3.31
N ASP A 38 -4.37 -10.14 -4.29
CA ASP A 38 -3.02 -9.59 -4.36
C ASP A 38 -2.74 -8.61 -3.22
N LEU A 39 -3.71 -7.75 -2.87
CA LEU A 39 -3.61 -6.83 -1.75
C LEU A 39 -3.50 -7.58 -0.41
N ALA A 40 -4.32 -8.61 -0.22
CA ALA A 40 -4.27 -9.43 0.98
C ALA A 40 -2.93 -10.18 1.11
N ALA A 41 -2.39 -10.68 -0.01
CA ALA A 41 -1.08 -11.32 -0.05
C ALA A 41 0.05 -10.33 0.29
N GLU A 42 -0.03 -9.09 -0.20
CA GLU A 42 0.95 -8.04 0.09
C GLU A 42 0.94 -7.65 1.57
N ILE A 43 -0.24 -7.43 2.17
CA ILE A 43 -0.38 -7.15 3.60
C ILE A 43 0.22 -8.30 4.43
N ALA A 44 -0.10 -9.55 4.07
CA ALA A 44 0.42 -10.72 4.79
C ALA A 44 1.95 -10.89 4.65
N ALA A 45 2.51 -10.54 3.50
CA ALA A 45 3.95 -10.64 3.24
C ALA A 45 4.78 -9.53 3.90
N SER A 46 4.16 -8.40 4.23
CA SER A 46 4.82 -7.26 4.85
C SER A 46 5.39 -7.58 6.24
N GLY A 47 4.67 -8.36 7.06
CA GLY A 47 5.03 -8.62 8.46
C GLY A 47 5.04 -7.36 9.32
N ARG A 48 4.37 -6.30 8.90
CA ARG A 48 4.27 -4.99 9.57
C ARG A 48 2.82 -4.59 9.75
N PRO A 49 2.48 -3.83 10.80
CA PRO A 49 1.17 -3.22 10.86
C PRO A 49 0.91 -2.41 9.60
N THR A 50 -0.29 -2.53 9.04
CA THR A 50 -0.63 -1.92 7.75
C THR A 50 -1.97 -1.20 7.84
N ILE A 51 -2.06 0.00 7.28
CA ILE A 51 -3.36 0.63 7.01
C ILE A 51 -3.64 0.64 5.50
N VAL A 52 -4.91 0.46 5.14
CA VAL A 52 -5.40 0.63 3.78
C VAL A 52 -6.49 1.69 3.80
N ASN A 53 -6.26 2.83 3.16
CA ASN A 53 -7.27 3.87 3.02
C ASN A 53 -7.88 3.82 1.61
N ALA A 54 -9.17 3.49 1.51
CA ALA A 54 -9.93 3.53 0.26
C ALA A 54 -10.45 4.95 0.03
N TRP A 55 -10.10 5.53 -1.13
CA TRP A 55 -10.37 6.92 -1.48
C TRP A 55 -10.71 7.10 -2.96
N ALA A 56 -11.18 8.29 -3.34
CA ALA A 56 -11.33 8.69 -4.73
C ALA A 56 -11.14 10.21 -4.89
N SER A 57 -10.73 10.66 -6.07
CA SER A 57 -10.50 12.09 -6.36
C SER A 57 -11.76 12.93 -6.26
N TRP A 58 -12.91 12.36 -6.60
CA TRP A 58 -14.24 13.00 -6.53
C TRP A 58 -14.82 13.05 -5.10
N CYS A 59 -14.17 12.43 -4.12
CA CYS A 59 -14.64 12.33 -2.73
C CYS A 59 -14.16 13.54 -1.90
N LEU A 60 -15.02 14.48 -1.59
CA LEU A 60 -14.68 15.66 -0.78
C LEU A 60 -14.18 15.31 0.64
N PRO A 61 -14.82 14.37 1.39
CA PRO A 61 -14.26 13.94 2.69
C PRO A 61 -12.85 13.35 2.59
N CYS A 62 -12.54 12.62 1.49
CA CYS A 62 -11.21 12.06 1.27
C CYS A 62 -10.15 13.16 1.13
N ARG A 63 -10.48 14.28 0.44
CA ARG A 63 -9.59 15.45 0.35
C ARG A 63 -9.31 16.08 1.72
N SER A 64 -10.31 16.06 2.61
CA SER A 64 -10.17 16.66 3.93
C SER A 64 -9.27 15.86 4.86
N GLU A 65 -9.24 14.51 4.75
CA GLU A 65 -8.39 13.67 5.60
C GLU A 65 -6.99 13.40 4.99
N ALA A 66 -6.81 13.61 3.68
CA ALA A 66 -5.57 13.27 2.98
C ALA A 66 -4.30 13.89 3.61
N PRO A 67 -4.26 15.18 4.02
CA PRO A 67 -3.09 15.74 4.68
C PRO A 67 -2.73 15.07 6.01
N LEU A 68 -3.74 14.61 6.77
CA LEU A 68 -3.55 13.88 8.01
C LEU A 68 -2.89 12.53 7.75
N LEU A 69 -3.39 11.77 6.76
CA LEU A 69 -2.83 10.47 6.38
C LEU A 69 -1.42 10.62 5.81
N ALA A 70 -1.17 11.63 4.98
CA ALA A 70 0.17 11.93 4.46
C ALA A 70 1.16 12.17 5.60
N THR A 71 0.81 13.01 6.57
CA THR A 71 1.64 13.29 7.75
C THR A 71 1.87 12.02 8.58
N ALA A 72 0.83 11.22 8.81
CA ALA A 72 0.96 9.98 9.56
C ALA A 72 1.92 8.99 8.87
N SER A 73 1.88 8.88 7.55
CA SER A 73 2.76 7.97 6.78
C SER A 73 4.24 8.31 6.92
N THR A 74 4.59 9.59 7.07
CA THR A 74 5.99 10.04 7.25
C THR A 74 6.47 9.97 8.70
N THR A 75 5.54 10.05 9.67
CA THR A 75 5.86 10.05 11.11
C THR A 75 5.79 8.67 11.77
N ARG A 76 4.99 7.75 11.21
CA ARG A 76 4.80 6.38 11.71
C ARG A 76 5.52 5.37 10.80
N THR A 77 6.85 5.49 10.69
CA THR A 77 7.68 4.74 9.72
C THR A 77 7.73 3.23 9.95
N ASN A 78 7.21 2.73 11.06
CA ASN A 78 7.05 1.31 11.36
C ASN A 78 5.69 0.73 10.93
N ILE A 79 4.83 1.52 10.30
CA ILE A 79 3.53 1.12 9.75
C ILE A 79 3.57 1.30 8.24
N ASP A 80 3.03 0.35 7.50
CA ASP A 80 2.86 0.47 6.05
C ASP A 80 1.53 1.17 5.72
N PHE A 81 1.58 2.13 4.81
CA PHE A 81 0.43 2.91 4.38
C PHE A 81 0.13 2.60 2.92
N ILE A 82 -1.08 2.11 2.66
CA ILE A 82 -1.58 1.80 1.32
C ILE A 82 -2.78 2.71 1.01
N ALA A 83 -2.69 3.45 -0.08
CA ALA A 83 -3.75 4.29 -0.60
C ALA A 83 -4.44 3.58 -1.76
N LEU A 84 -5.66 3.09 -1.55
CA LEU A 84 -6.45 2.35 -2.52
C LEU A 84 -7.45 3.27 -3.21
N ASN A 85 -7.14 3.71 -4.42
CA ASN A 85 -8.04 4.52 -5.25
C ASN A 85 -9.15 3.66 -5.83
N ILE A 86 -10.42 4.07 -5.70
CA ILE A 86 -11.55 3.27 -6.19
C ILE A 86 -12.44 4.02 -7.17
N ARG A 87 -12.87 3.34 -8.25
CA ARG A 87 -13.85 3.84 -9.24
C ARG A 87 -13.56 5.26 -9.71
N ASP A 88 -12.32 5.52 -10.05
CA ASP A 88 -11.81 6.84 -10.41
C ASP A 88 -11.23 6.88 -11.83
N ASN A 89 -11.05 8.08 -12.35
CA ASN A 89 -10.30 8.31 -13.56
C ASN A 89 -8.79 8.29 -13.24
N PRO A 90 -7.95 7.57 -14.00
CA PRO A 90 -6.52 7.49 -13.72
C PRO A 90 -5.80 8.84 -13.66
N GLY A 91 -6.16 9.79 -14.53
CA GLY A 91 -5.59 11.14 -14.54
C GLY A 91 -5.99 11.96 -13.33
N GLU A 92 -7.26 11.86 -12.88
CA GLU A 92 -7.75 12.54 -11.68
C GLU A 92 -7.12 11.94 -10.40
N ALA A 93 -6.94 10.61 -10.39
CA ALA A 93 -6.24 9.95 -9.30
C ALA A 93 -4.78 10.38 -9.22
N ALA A 94 -4.05 10.44 -10.35
CA ALA A 94 -2.68 10.94 -10.41
C ALA A 94 -2.58 12.40 -9.95
N ALA A 95 -3.51 13.27 -10.37
CA ALA A 95 -3.56 14.66 -9.92
C ALA A 95 -3.77 14.78 -8.40
N PHE A 96 -4.67 13.96 -7.82
CA PHE A 96 -4.88 13.92 -6.37
C PHE A 96 -3.62 13.49 -5.62
N ILE A 97 -2.94 12.43 -6.10
CA ILE A 97 -1.68 11.97 -5.51
C ILE A 97 -0.63 13.10 -5.54
N GLY A 98 -0.51 13.79 -6.68
CA GLY A 98 0.40 14.93 -6.83
C GLY A 98 0.05 16.14 -5.95
N GLU A 99 -1.23 16.32 -5.60
CA GLU A 99 -1.68 17.42 -4.73
C GLU A 99 -1.50 17.10 -3.23
N TYR A 100 -1.84 15.87 -2.80
CA TYR A 100 -1.94 15.54 -1.37
C TYR A 100 -0.88 14.60 -0.85
N TYR A 101 -0.26 13.76 -1.72
CA TYR A 101 0.60 12.64 -1.30
C TYR A 101 2.03 12.72 -1.84
N THR A 102 2.46 13.85 -2.40
CA THR A 102 3.83 14.03 -2.95
C THR A 102 4.93 13.67 -1.95
N GLU A 103 4.75 14.07 -0.69
CA GLU A 103 5.73 13.82 0.39
C GLU A 103 5.36 12.59 1.24
N ALA A 104 4.24 11.94 0.97
CA ALA A 104 3.77 10.80 1.75
C ALA A 104 4.57 9.54 1.44
N GLN A 105 4.78 8.71 2.48
CA GLN A 105 5.36 7.38 2.33
C GLN A 105 4.22 6.35 2.23
N MET A 106 3.57 6.33 1.07
CA MET A 106 2.41 5.48 0.79
C MET A 106 2.58 4.71 -0.51
N ILE A 107 2.09 3.48 -0.54
CA ILE A 107 1.95 2.69 -1.77
C ILE A 107 0.56 3.00 -2.36
N HIS A 108 0.49 3.23 -3.66
CA HIS A 108 -0.73 3.62 -4.34
C HIS A 108 -1.23 2.53 -5.29
N TYR A 109 -2.46 2.05 -5.05
CA TYR A 109 -3.14 1.08 -5.90
C TYR A 109 -4.49 1.59 -6.39
N ALA A 110 -5.00 0.98 -7.48
CA ALA A 110 -6.31 1.27 -8.04
C ALA A 110 -7.21 0.02 -8.07
N ASP A 111 -8.42 0.17 -7.54
CA ASP A 111 -9.53 -0.75 -7.76
C ASP A 111 -10.61 -0.07 -8.62
N ARG A 112 -10.55 -0.28 -9.91
CA ARG A 112 -11.49 0.34 -10.86
C ARG A 112 -12.92 -0.15 -10.69
N SER A 113 -13.10 -1.35 -10.16
CA SER A 113 -14.41 -1.95 -9.89
C SER A 113 -15.04 -1.42 -8.61
N GLY A 114 -14.23 -1.06 -7.63
CA GLY A 114 -14.64 -0.68 -6.28
C GLY A 114 -15.15 -1.86 -5.47
N THR A 115 -14.68 -3.08 -5.77
CA THR A 115 -15.08 -4.31 -5.06
C THR A 115 -14.12 -4.66 -3.92
N VAL A 116 -12.86 -4.28 -4.01
CA VAL A 116 -11.84 -4.60 -2.99
C VAL A 116 -12.26 -4.15 -1.59
N PRO A 117 -12.73 -2.91 -1.33
CA PRO A 117 -13.19 -2.53 0.00
C PRO A 117 -14.41 -3.32 0.48
N VAL A 118 -15.25 -3.83 -0.44
CA VAL A 118 -16.39 -4.71 -0.11
C VAL A 118 -15.88 -6.06 0.36
N ASP A 119 -14.93 -6.65 -0.37
CA ASP A 119 -14.31 -7.95 -0.07
C ASP A 119 -13.52 -7.89 1.24
N MET A 120 -12.94 -6.71 1.58
CA MET A 120 -12.33 -6.42 2.88
C MET A 120 -13.34 -6.19 4.02
N GLY A 121 -14.66 -6.22 3.75
CA GLY A 121 -15.71 -6.01 4.76
C GLY A 121 -16.07 -4.55 5.05
N GLY A 122 -15.51 -3.60 4.32
CA GLY A 122 -15.75 -2.15 4.52
C GLY A 122 -17.04 -1.63 3.92
N GLY A 123 -17.44 -2.17 2.76
CA GLY A 123 -18.59 -1.70 2.01
C GLY A 123 -18.20 -0.85 0.78
N ARG A 124 -19.19 -0.14 0.20
CA ARG A 124 -19.05 0.53 -1.11
C ARG A 124 -18.73 2.04 -1.03
N GLY A 125 -18.77 2.63 0.13
CA GLY A 125 -18.52 4.08 0.33
C GLY A 125 -17.03 4.42 0.37
N VAL A 126 -16.71 5.71 0.33
CA VAL A 126 -15.40 6.29 0.65
C VAL A 126 -15.60 7.58 1.44
N PRO A 127 -14.64 7.94 2.33
CA PRO A 127 -13.44 7.18 2.66
C PRO A 127 -13.75 5.99 3.59
N ILE A 128 -12.90 4.97 3.52
CA ILE A 128 -12.87 3.86 4.48
C ILE A 128 -11.41 3.55 4.78
N THR A 129 -11.06 3.41 6.06
CA THR A 129 -9.71 3.05 6.48
C THR A 129 -9.73 1.72 7.23
N PHE A 130 -8.91 0.77 6.77
CA PHE A 130 -8.73 -0.55 7.35
C PHE A 130 -7.42 -0.59 8.11
N PHE A 131 -7.40 -1.21 9.27
CA PHE A 131 -6.25 -1.29 10.17
C PHE A 131 -5.91 -2.74 10.44
N TYR A 132 -4.72 -3.16 10.02
CA TYR A 132 -4.19 -4.52 10.19
C TYR A 132 -2.99 -4.50 11.12
N ASP A 133 -2.88 -5.50 11.99
CA ASP A 133 -1.67 -5.73 12.77
C ASP A 133 -0.55 -6.39 11.94
N ALA A 134 0.60 -6.69 12.58
CA ALA A 134 1.75 -7.30 11.92
C ALA A 134 1.51 -8.75 11.46
N ASP A 135 0.50 -9.42 11.99
CA ASP A 135 0.08 -10.76 11.58
C ASP A 135 -1.01 -10.72 10.49
N ALA A 136 -1.23 -9.55 9.88
CA ALA A 136 -2.26 -9.30 8.86
C ALA A 136 -3.70 -9.56 9.37
N VAL A 137 -3.94 -9.47 10.67
CA VAL A 137 -5.28 -9.56 11.25
C VAL A 137 -5.95 -8.18 11.17
N LEU A 138 -7.15 -8.13 10.61
CA LEU A 138 -7.95 -6.91 10.58
C LEU A 138 -8.47 -6.57 11.99
N ILE A 139 -7.95 -5.49 12.56
CA ILE A 139 -8.27 -5.04 13.93
C ILE A 139 -9.44 -4.05 13.92
N HIS A 140 -9.45 -3.12 12.95
CA HIS A 140 -10.48 -2.08 12.91
C HIS A 140 -10.83 -1.67 11.47
N ILE A 141 -12.10 -1.24 11.26
CA ILE A 141 -12.57 -0.59 10.04
C ILE A 141 -13.23 0.74 10.43
N HIS A 142 -12.60 1.85 10.03
CA HIS A 142 -13.18 3.18 10.16
C HIS A 142 -13.91 3.57 8.88
N ARG A 143 -15.18 3.98 8.97
CA ARG A 143 -16.00 4.41 7.83
C ARG A 143 -16.31 5.89 7.93
N GLY A 144 -16.06 6.62 6.87
CA GLY A 144 -16.15 8.07 6.82
C GLY A 144 -14.81 8.75 7.12
N ILE A 145 -14.83 10.07 7.15
CA ILE A 145 -13.63 10.89 7.44
C ILE A 145 -13.05 10.53 8.81
N ILE A 146 -11.74 10.30 8.86
CA ILE A 146 -11.04 10.03 10.11
C ILE A 146 -10.40 11.30 10.66
N ASP A 147 -10.51 11.52 11.97
CA ASP A 147 -9.84 12.60 12.67
C ASP A 147 -8.52 12.16 13.32
N GLU A 148 -7.69 13.12 13.73
CA GLU A 148 -6.37 12.85 14.30
C GLU A 148 -6.43 11.98 15.57
N PRO A 149 -7.33 12.20 16.55
CA PRO A 149 -7.41 11.35 17.74
C PRO A 149 -7.79 9.91 17.40
N SER A 150 -8.76 9.70 16.49
CA SER A 150 -9.16 8.35 16.05
C SER A 150 -8.05 7.65 15.30
N LEU A 151 -7.38 8.34 14.37
CA LEU A 151 -6.24 7.79 13.65
C LEU A 151 -5.12 7.37 14.60
N ALA A 152 -4.73 8.24 15.53
CA ALA A 152 -3.69 7.93 16.51
C ALA A 152 -4.03 6.71 17.36
N LEU A 153 -5.29 6.62 17.84
CA LEU A 153 -5.77 5.49 18.62
C LEU A 153 -5.63 4.16 17.85
N TYR A 154 -6.13 4.10 16.62
CA TYR A 154 -6.10 2.87 15.83
C TYR A 154 -4.69 2.50 15.37
N LEU A 155 -3.83 3.48 15.05
CA LEU A 155 -2.42 3.23 14.74
C LEU A 155 -1.67 2.64 15.97
N ASP A 156 -2.00 3.06 17.18
CA ASP A 156 -1.42 2.50 18.40
C ASP A 156 -1.98 1.10 18.72
N GLU A 157 -3.23 0.81 18.36
CA GLU A 157 -3.84 -0.51 18.54
C GLU A 157 -3.20 -1.59 17.68
N ILE A 158 -2.93 -1.30 16.39
CA ILE A 158 -2.33 -2.29 15.47
C ILE A 158 -0.85 -2.58 15.73
N GLN A 159 -0.21 -1.85 16.63
CA GLN A 159 1.20 -2.04 17.00
C GLN A 159 1.39 -2.87 18.29
N ARG A 160 0.32 -3.37 18.89
CA ARG A 160 0.37 -4.16 20.13
C ARG A 160 0.52 -5.64 19.84
#